data_fc9102448fe22e8a97441bca5924b3a2
#
_entry.id   fc9102448fe22e8a97441bca5924b3a2
#
_cell.length_a   1.000
_cell.length_b   1.000
_cell.length_c   1.000
_cell.angle_alpha   90.00
_cell.angle_beta   90.00
_cell.angle_gamma   90.00
#
_symmetry.space_group_name_H-M   'P 1'
#
loop_
_entity.id
_entity.type
_entity.pdbx_description
1 polymer ?
#
loop_
_entity_poly.entity_id
_entity_poly.type
_entity_poly.pdbx_seq_one_letter_code
_entity_poly.pdbx_strand_id
1 'polypeptide(L)'
;ISQMPRLSSNNINQVYQRAFLNVFKSKNHNIEVIKMEGISTPAAFGLFHPVILLPNIEFTETELYCVLLHELIHIKHRDWGIKVIMDFISCIHWWNVCVSILLPSMLQQIQELYVDHSMEAIVPTQNRLDYANSILKTLRHAQSNRKQMMDQTSYYALCNLSNKKNLRQRFYYIEKWKHKKKSNTFIAFAAIL
;
A
#
# COMPACT_ATOMS: atom_id res chain seq x y z
N ILE A 1 -18.34 -8.55 24.38
CA ILE A 1 -18.17 -8.01 22.99
C ILE A 1 -18.06 -6.50 23.20
N SER A 2 -16.83 -6.01 23.31
CA SER A 2 -16.50 -4.60 23.49
C SER A 2 -16.78 -3.88 22.15
N GLN A 3 -17.74 -2.95 22.13
CA GLN A 3 -17.97 -2.07 21.00
C GLN A 3 -16.74 -1.17 20.84
N MET A 4 -15.93 -1.44 19.81
CA MET A 4 -14.88 -0.49 19.40
C MET A 4 -15.53 0.82 18.92
N PRO A 5 -15.09 1.98 19.41
CA PRO A 5 -15.65 3.26 19.00
C PRO A 5 -15.45 3.46 17.50
N ARG A 6 -16.53 3.75 16.78
CA ARG A 6 -16.47 4.20 15.38
C ARG A 6 -15.64 5.47 15.33
N LEU A 7 -14.54 5.46 14.59
CA LEU A 7 -13.73 6.64 14.37
C LEU A 7 -14.57 7.72 13.68
N SER A 8 -14.80 8.83 14.35
CA SER A 8 -15.47 9.99 13.77
C SER A 8 -14.58 10.63 12.68
N SER A 9 -15.15 11.39 11.76
CA SER A 9 -14.41 12.12 10.72
C SER A 9 -13.30 13.00 11.29
N ASN A 10 -13.49 13.56 12.48
CA ASN A 10 -12.47 14.37 13.17
C ASN A 10 -11.25 13.54 13.58
N ASN A 11 -11.44 12.31 14.01
CA ASN A 11 -10.34 11.41 14.37
C ASN A 11 -9.52 11.01 13.13
N ILE A 12 -10.17 10.79 12.00
CA ILE A 12 -9.47 10.46 10.74
C ILE A 12 -8.55 11.61 10.33
N ASN A 13 -9.03 12.86 10.42
CA ASN A 13 -8.23 14.04 10.08
C ASN A 13 -7.01 14.19 11.00
N GLN A 14 -7.15 13.92 12.30
CA GLN A 14 -6.02 13.99 13.23
C GLN A 14 -4.97 12.93 12.91
N VAL A 15 -5.38 11.67 12.68
CA VAL A 15 -4.49 10.57 12.30
C VAL A 15 -3.81 10.86 10.97
N TYR A 16 -4.55 11.38 9.99
CA TYR A 16 -4.02 11.80 8.70
C TYR A 16 -2.95 12.88 8.83
N GLN A 17 -3.20 13.95 9.58
CA GLN A 17 -2.24 15.04 9.78
C GLN A 17 -0.94 14.52 10.40
N ARG A 18 -1.04 13.62 11.37
CA ARG A 18 0.12 12.99 12.01
C ARG A 18 0.92 12.15 11.01
N ALA A 19 0.26 11.33 10.21
CA ALA A 19 0.90 10.52 9.17
C ALA A 19 1.55 11.40 8.11
N PHE A 20 0.85 12.45 7.66
CA PHE A 20 1.32 13.37 6.66
C PHE A 20 2.60 14.11 7.08
N LEU A 21 2.66 14.63 8.32
CA LEU A 21 3.86 15.30 8.85
C LEU A 21 5.08 14.38 8.88
N ASN A 22 4.88 13.10 9.17
CA ASN A 22 5.96 12.12 9.20
C ASN A 22 6.53 11.82 7.80
N VAL A 23 5.69 11.86 6.76
CA VAL A 23 6.11 11.58 5.38
C VAL A 23 6.69 12.81 4.69
N PHE A 24 5.98 13.93 4.73
CA PHE A 24 6.31 15.12 3.91
C PHE A 24 7.09 16.19 4.66
N LYS A 25 7.15 16.14 6.01
CA LYS A 25 7.82 17.15 6.85
C LYS A 25 7.35 18.60 6.58
N SER A 26 6.20 18.78 5.98
CA SER A 26 5.61 20.05 5.57
C SER A 26 4.14 20.08 5.99
N LYS A 27 3.61 21.27 6.25
CA LYS A 27 2.20 21.44 6.68
C LYS A 27 1.23 21.68 5.50
N ASN A 28 1.70 21.74 4.26
CA ASN A 28 0.96 22.44 3.21
C ASN A 28 0.60 21.61 1.97
N HIS A 29 0.13 20.36 2.13
CA HIS A 29 -0.51 19.62 1.03
C HIS A 29 -1.86 19.09 1.49
N ASN A 30 -2.92 19.52 0.83
CA ASN A 30 -4.27 18.96 1.00
C ASN A 30 -4.39 17.73 0.10
N ILE A 31 -4.10 16.55 0.66
CA ILE A 31 -4.48 15.27 0.05
C ILE A 31 -5.82 14.90 0.66
N GLU A 32 -6.80 14.72 -0.18
CA GLU A 32 -8.14 14.36 0.25
C GLU A 32 -8.21 12.88 0.61
N VAL A 33 -8.86 12.55 1.73
CA VAL A 33 -9.07 11.16 2.17
C VAL A 33 -10.57 10.87 2.10
N ILE A 34 -10.96 9.97 1.21
CA ILE A 34 -12.36 9.62 0.97
C ILE A 34 -12.61 8.18 1.39
N LYS A 35 -13.62 7.95 2.23
CA LYS A 35 -14.16 6.60 2.45
C LYS A 35 -15.20 6.29 1.38
N MET A 36 -15.04 5.16 0.71
CA MET A 36 -15.94 4.73 -0.34
C MET A 36 -16.34 3.25 -0.15
N GLU A 37 -17.61 2.98 -0.34
CA GLU A 37 -18.12 1.61 -0.41
C GLU A 37 -17.76 0.98 -1.77
N GLY A 38 -17.59 -0.32 -1.79
CA GLY A 38 -17.22 -1.05 -3.02
C GLY A 38 -15.73 -1.11 -3.32
N ILE A 39 -14.88 -0.38 -2.60
CA ILE A 39 -13.43 -0.48 -2.72
C ILE A 39 -12.95 -1.66 -1.87
N SER A 40 -12.12 -2.51 -2.47
CA SER A 40 -11.61 -3.72 -1.81
C SER A 40 -10.38 -3.45 -0.94
N THR A 41 -9.53 -2.51 -1.34
CA THR A 41 -8.27 -2.16 -0.65
C THR A 41 -8.08 -0.66 -0.63
N PRO A 42 -7.37 -0.09 0.36
CA PRO A 42 -6.89 1.28 0.30
C PRO A 42 -6.13 1.51 -1.00
N ALA A 43 -6.21 2.71 -1.53
CA ALA A 43 -5.48 3.07 -2.74
C ALA A 43 -5.28 4.57 -2.84
N ALA A 44 -4.10 4.97 -3.34
CA ALA A 44 -3.79 6.34 -3.67
C ALA A 44 -3.90 6.56 -5.18
N PHE A 45 -4.61 7.60 -5.60
CA PHE A 45 -4.82 7.96 -7.00
C PHE A 45 -4.47 9.42 -7.24
N GLY A 46 -4.14 9.72 -8.49
CA GLY A 46 -3.95 11.07 -8.99
C GLY A 46 -2.48 11.50 -9.03
N LEU A 47 -2.07 12.04 -10.18
CA LEU A 47 -0.71 12.53 -10.42
C LEU A 47 -0.52 13.97 -9.92
N PHE A 48 -1.50 14.83 -10.18
CA PHE A 48 -1.46 16.27 -9.85
C PHE A 48 -2.24 16.61 -8.58
N HIS A 49 -3.37 15.94 -8.38
CA HIS A 49 -4.23 16.09 -7.21
C HIS A 49 -4.44 14.70 -6.59
N PRO A 50 -3.49 14.25 -5.74
CA PRO A 50 -3.59 12.93 -5.15
C PRO A 50 -4.76 12.85 -4.17
N VAL A 51 -5.48 11.74 -4.22
CA VAL A 51 -6.59 11.38 -3.34
C VAL A 51 -6.32 10.00 -2.77
N ILE A 52 -6.59 9.81 -1.48
CA ILE A 52 -6.54 8.51 -0.83
C ILE A 52 -7.95 7.99 -0.67
N LEU A 53 -8.21 6.82 -1.25
CA LEU A 53 -9.46 6.09 -1.09
C LEU A 53 -9.32 5.02 -0.02
N LEU A 54 -10.21 5.03 0.94
CA LEU A 54 -10.26 4.05 2.01
C LEU A 54 -11.52 3.18 1.88
N PRO A 55 -11.39 1.86 2.02
CA PRO A 55 -12.56 0.97 2.10
C PRO A 55 -13.34 1.22 3.39
N ASN A 56 -14.62 0.86 3.37
CA ASN A 56 -15.49 0.96 4.55
C ASN A 56 -15.21 -0.18 5.54
N ILE A 57 -14.00 -0.16 6.11
CA ILE A 57 -13.52 -1.08 7.15
C ILE A 57 -13.32 -0.30 8.44
N GLU A 58 -13.62 -0.91 9.56
CA GLU A 58 -13.28 -0.37 10.87
C GLU A 58 -11.82 -0.65 11.19
N PHE A 59 -10.98 0.37 11.22
CA PHE A 59 -9.59 0.30 11.67
C PHE A 59 -9.47 0.82 13.10
N THR A 60 -8.53 0.28 13.86
CA THR A 60 -8.05 0.96 15.07
C THR A 60 -7.28 2.22 14.66
N GLU A 61 -7.04 3.13 15.59
CA GLU A 61 -6.29 4.35 15.32
C GLU A 61 -4.88 4.05 14.79
N THR A 62 -4.20 3.06 15.39
CA THR A 62 -2.86 2.62 14.98
C THR A 62 -2.86 1.94 13.62
N GLU A 63 -3.85 1.09 13.33
CA GLU A 63 -4.02 0.46 12.01
C GLU A 63 -4.28 1.52 10.93
N LEU A 64 -5.18 2.48 11.19
CA LEU A 64 -5.50 3.57 10.27
C LEU A 64 -4.26 4.43 10.00
N TYR A 65 -3.50 4.75 11.05
CA TYR A 65 -2.24 5.46 10.90
C TYR A 65 -1.26 4.73 9.97
N CYS A 66 -1.09 3.42 10.15
CA CYS A 66 -0.22 2.61 9.31
C CYS A 66 -0.71 2.56 7.85
N VAL A 67 -2.03 2.42 7.63
CA VAL A 67 -2.62 2.43 6.28
C VAL A 67 -2.40 3.78 5.60
N LEU A 68 -2.73 4.88 6.27
CA LEU A 68 -2.55 6.23 5.72
C LEU A 68 -1.08 6.53 5.44
N LEU A 69 -0.18 6.13 6.34
CA LEU A 69 1.25 6.30 6.15
C LEU A 69 1.75 5.56 4.91
N HIS A 70 1.29 4.33 4.69
CA HIS A 70 1.60 3.50 3.52
C HIS A 70 1.18 4.19 2.22
N GLU A 71 -0.09 4.64 2.14
CA GLU A 71 -0.61 5.34 0.96
C GLU A 71 0.10 6.69 0.70
N LEU A 72 0.43 7.42 1.77
CA LEU A 72 1.18 8.68 1.64
C LEU A 72 2.60 8.47 1.12
N ILE A 73 3.24 7.34 1.45
CA ILE A 73 4.56 6.99 0.90
C ILE A 73 4.44 6.71 -0.60
N HIS A 74 3.41 5.98 -1.08
CA HIS A 74 3.15 5.79 -2.51
C HIS A 74 2.97 7.11 -3.26
N ILE A 75 2.23 8.06 -2.67
CA ILE A 75 2.05 9.41 -3.24
C ILE A 75 3.39 10.15 -3.32
N LYS A 76 4.18 10.10 -2.26
CA LYS A 76 5.50 10.76 -2.21
C LYS A 76 6.45 10.24 -3.29
N HIS A 77 6.42 8.95 -3.56
CA HIS A 77 7.26 8.31 -4.58
C HIS A 77 6.66 8.42 -6.00
N ARG A 78 5.45 8.96 -6.12
CA ARG A 78 4.73 9.06 -7.40
C ARG A 78 4.54 7.72 -8.09
N ASP A 79 4.29 6.67 -7.33
CA ASP A 79 4.15 5.29 -7.83
C ASP A 79 3.04 5.15 -8.88
N TRP A 80 1.98 5.95 -8.75
CA TRP A 80 0.92 6.01 -9.75
C TRP A 80 1.43 6.50 -11.12
N GLY A 81 2.31 7.51 -11.14
CA GLY A 81 2.92 8.00 -12.38
C GLY A 81 3.78 6.93 -13.07
N ILE A 82 4.53 6.16 -12.29
CA ILE A 82 5.32 5.03 -12.79
C ILE A 82 4.40 3.96 -13.40
N LYS A 83 3.27 3.65 -12.75
CA LYS A 83 2.27 2.71 -13.29
C LYS A 83 1.73 3.17 -14.65
N VAL A 84 1.37 4.44 -14.81
CA VAL A 84 0.90 5.00 -16.10
C VAL A 84 1.95 4.85 -17.20
N ILE A 85 3.22 5.12 -16.90
CA ILE A 85 4.31 4.93 -17.87
C ILE A 85 4.44 3.45 -18.23
N MET A 86 4.33 2.55 -17.27
CA MET A 86 4.39 1.11 -17.52
C MET A 86 3.22 0.59 -18.35
N ASP A 87 2.02 1.10 -18.10
CA ASP A 87 0.84 0.77 -18.91
C ASP A 87 1.03 1.24 -20.35
N PHE A 88 1.59 2.42 -20.57
CA PHE A 88 1.92 2.93 -21.90
C PHE A 88 2.96 2.06 -22.61
N ILE A 89 4.04 1.66 -21.93
CA ILE A 89 5.05 0.73 -22.47
C ILE A 89 4.40 -0.62 -22.82
N SER A 90 3.52 -1.14 -21.95
CA SER A 90 2.80 -2.39 -22.18
C SER A 90 1.87 -2.30 -23.40
N CYS A 91 1.23 -1.16 -23.61
CA CYS A 91 0.41 -0.92 -24.81
C CYS A 91 1.25 -0.92 -26.10
N ILE A 92 2.43 -0.30 -26.09
CA ILE A 92 3.33 -0.29 -27.26
C ILE A 92 3.85 -1.71 -27.53
N HIS A 93 4.16 -2.47 -26.50
CA HIS A 93 4.74 -3.81 -26.60
C HIS A 93 3.71 -4.92 -26.34
N TRP A 94 2.46 -4.71 -26.75
CA TRP A 94 1.34 -5.61 -26.47
C TRP A 94 1.56 -7.07 -26.90
N TRP A 95 2.38 -7.29 -27.95
CA TRP A 95 2.75 -8.63 -28.45
C TRP A 95 3.81 -9.34 -27.60
N ASN A 96 4.52 -8.60 -26.72
CA ASN A 96 5.57 -9.15 -25.88
C ASN A 96 5.01 -9.44 -24.47
N VAL A 97 4.70 -10.72 -24.22
CA VAL A 97 4.12 -11.19 -22.96
C VAL A 97 5.01 -10.86 -21.75
N CYS A 98 6.34 -10.86 -21.91
CA CYS A 98 7.25 -10.49 -20.83
C CYS A 98 7.11 -9.03 -20.44
N VAL A 99 6.97 -8.13 -21.41
CA VAL A 99 6.83 -6.70 -21.15
C VAL A 99 5.42 -6.37 -20.65
N SER A 100 4.38 -6.96 -21.25
CA SER A 100 3.00 -6.58 -20.93
C SER A 100 2.46 -7.21 -19.64
N ILE A 101 2.99 -8.36 -19.19
CA ILE A 101 2.49 -9.07 -18.00
C ILE A 101 3.53 -9.12 -16.87
N LEU A 102 4.77 -9.55 -17.17
CA LEU A 102 5.76 -9.76 -16.11
C LEU A 102 6.29 -8.44 -15.55
N LEU A 103 6.60 -7.48 -16.41
CA LEU A 103 7.22 -6.23 -15.99
C LEU A 103 6.33 -5.40 -15.05
N PRO A 104 5.02 -5.18 -15.31
CA PRO A 104 4.12 -4.49 -14.37
C PRO A 104 4.00 -5.22 -13.03
N SER A 105 3.93 -6.56 -13.04
CA SER A 105 3.82 -7.34 -11.80
C SER A 105 5.09 -7.27 -10.95
N MET A 106 6.26 -7.31 -11.58
CA MET A 106 7.55 -7.14 -10.89
C MET A 106 7.70 -5.73 -10.33
N LEU A 107 7.32 -4.70 -11.10
CA LEU A 107 7.36 -3.33 -10.64
C LEU A 107 6.47 -3.12 -9.41
N GLN A 108 5.25 -3.64 -9.43
CA GLN A 108 4.35 -3.56 -8.28
C GLN A 108 4.96 -4.20 -7.03
N GLN A 109 5.61 -5.37 -7.18
CA GLN A 109 6.30 -6.01 -6.06
C GLN A 109 7.42 -5.15 -5.48
N ILE A 110 8.23 -4.54 -6.35
CA ILE A 110 9.33 -3.66 -5.95
C ILE A 110 8.78 -2.42 -5.22
N GLN A 111 7.72 -1.81 -5.73
CA GLN A 111 7.07 -0.66 -5.09
C GLN A 111 6.57 -1.01 -3.68
N GLU A 112 5.87 -2.14 -3.53
CA GLU A 112 5.39 -2.60 -2.22
C GLU A 112 6.54 -2.83 -1.22
N LEU A 113 7.61 -3.53 -1.64
CA LEU A 113 8.77 -3.77 -0.80
C LEU A 113 9.51 -2.48 -0.41
N TYR A 114 9.57 -1.53 -1.33
CA TYR A 114 10.19 -0.23 -1.08
C TYR A 114 9.36 0.60 -0.08
N VAL A 115 8.04 0.55 -0.19
CA VAL A 115 7.15 1.20 0.78
C VAL A 115 7.29 0.53 2.14
N ASP A 116 7.27 -0.81 2.22
CA ASP A 116 7.49 -1.56 3.47
C ASP A 116 8.83 -1.19 4.13
N HIS A 117 9.90 -1.03 3.33
CA HIS A 117 11.19 -0.58 3.83
C HIS A 117 11.15 0.87 4.36
N SER A 118 10.41 1.75 3.68
CA SER A 118 10.22 3.12 4.12
C SER A 118 9.40 3.20 5.43
N MET A 119 8.43 2.30 5.58
CA MET A 119 7.65 2.13 6.82
C MET A 119 8.53 1.75 8.01
N GLU A 120 9.54 0.88 7.81
CA GLU A 120 10.51 0.48 8.86
C GLU A 120 11.19 1.68 9.51
N ALA A 121 11.48 2.72 8.74
CA ALA A 121 12.16 3.92 9.22
C ALA A 121 11.24 4.85 10.05
N ILE A 122 9.93 4.75 9.88
CA ILE A 122 8.95 5.68 10.46
C ILE A 122 8.13 5.03 11.58
N VAL A 123 7.74 3.76 11.40
CA VAL A 123 6.89 3.03 12.35
C VAL A 123 7.75 2.45 13.48
N PRO A 124 7.44 2.76 14.75
CA PRO A 124 8.13 2.16 15.88
C PRO A 124 8.00 0.63 15.86
N THR A 125 9.03 -0.07 16.28
CA THR A 125 9.06 -1.55 16.27
C THR A 125 7.90 -2.17 17.08
N GLN A 126 7.44 -1.51 18.12
CA GLN A 126 6.28 -1.94 18.90
C GLN A 126 4.97 -1.98 18.09
N ASN A 127 4.82 -1.09 17.10
CA ASN A 127 3.63 -0.98 16.26
C ASN A 127 3.74 -1.81 14.96
N ARG A 128 4.80 -2.61 14.81
CA ARG A 128 5.00 -3.50 13.67
C ARG A 128 3.86 -4.49 13.46
N LEU A 129 3.32 -5.02 14.56
CA LEU A 129 2.19 -5.94 14.53
C LEU A 129 0.91 -5.26 14.05
N ASP A 130 0.69 -3.98 14.43
CA ASP A 130 -0.46 -3.22 13.96
C ASP A 130 -0.38 -2.98 12.45
N TYR A 131 0.83 -2.71 11.93
CA TYR A 131 1.04 -2.64 10.48
C TYR A 131 0.75 -3.97 9.77
N ALA A 132 1.28 -5.08 10.27
CA ALA A 132 1.01 -6.40 9.72
C ALA A 132 -0.49 -6.74 9.77
N ASN A 133 -1.16 -6.42 10.88
CA ASN A 133 -2.61 -6.62 11.05
C ASN A 133 -3.42 -5.75 10.09
N SER A 134 -3.01 -4.51 9.84
CA SER A 134 -3.69 -3.64 8.87
C SER A 134 -3.65 -4.22 7.45
N ILE A 135 -2.51 -4.77 7.02
CA ILE A 135 -2.36 -5.46 5.75
C ILE A 135 -3.27 -6.69 5.68
N LEU A 136 -3.27 -7.53 6.73
CA LEU A 136 -4.14 -8.72 6.77
C LEU A 136 -5.62 -8.36 6.72
N LYS A 137 -6.02 -7.31 7.40
CA LYS A 137 -7.41 -6.86 7.47
C LYS A 137 -7.91 -6.37 6.10
N THR A 138 -7.11 -5.56 5.42
CA THR A 138 -7.42 -5.09 4.06
C THR A 138 -7.50 -6.25 3.07
N LEU A 139 -6.60 -7.22 3.17
CA LEU A 139 -6.61 -8.41 2.31
C LEU A 139 -7.81 -9.31 2.54
N ARG A 140 -8.20 -9.54 3.80
CA ARG A 140 -9.41 -10.32 4.13
C ARG A 140 -10.66 -9.65 3.54
N HIS A 141 -10.76 -8.33 3.67
CA HIS A 141 -11.86 -7.57 3.09
C HIS A 141 -11.89 -7.70 1.56
N ALA A 142 -10.73 -7.55 0.91
CA ALA A 142 -10.61 -7.73 -0.52
C ALA A 142 -11.01 -9.14 -0.99
N GLN A 143 -10.65 -10.16 -0.23
CA GLN A 143 -11.05 -11.55 -0.54
C GLN A 143 -12.55 -11.78 -0.35
N SER A 144 -13.17 -11.18 0.67
CA SER A 144 -14.61 -11.26 0.91
C SER A 144 -15.39 -10.64 -0.24
N ASN A 145 -15.01 -9.42 -0.65
CA ASN A 145 -15.67 -8.71 -1.76
C ASN A 145 -15.49 -9.45 -3.10
N ARG A 146 -14.31 -10.06 -3.34
CA ARG A 146 -14.08 -10.88 -4.54
C ARG A 146 -14.97 -12.11 -4.59
N LYS A 147 -15.17 -12.82 -3.47
CA LYS A 147 -16.07 -13.99 -3.43
C LYS A 147 -17.51 -13.64 -3.78
N GLN A 148 -17.96 -12.44 -3.42
CA GLN A 148 -19.29 -11.95 -3.78
C GLN A 148 -19.42 -11.59 -5.26
N MET A 149 -18.34 -11.18 -5.93
CA MET A 149 -18.34 -10.79 -7.35
C MET A 149 -18.02 -11.92 -8.32
N MET A 150 -17.53 -13.07 -7.84
CA MET A 150 -16.94 -14.09 -8.71
C MET A 150 -17.56 -15.48 -8.52
N ASP A 151 -18.44 -15.80 -9.44
CA ASP A 151 -18.85 -17.20 -9.68
C ASP A 151 -18.09 -17.87 -10.86
N GLN A 152 -17.21 -17.19 -11.58
CA GLN A 152 -16.51 -17.78 -12.74
C GLN A 152 -15.22 -17.04 -13.11
N THR A 153 -14.03 -17.66 -13.04
CA THR A 153 -13.03 -17.82 -14.11
C THR A 153 -11.62 -18.20 -13.61
N SER A 154 -10.98 -19.19 -14.28
CA SER A 154 -9.67 -19.79 -13.96
C SER A 154 -8.47 -18.83 -14.02
N TYR A 155 -8.58 -17.70 -14.73
CA TYR A 155 -7.50 -16.69 -14.86
C TYR A 155 -7.05 -16.13 -13.50
N TYR A 156 -7.96 -16.07 -12.53
CA TYR A 156 -7.68 -15.53 -11.21
C TYR A 156 -6.87 -16.44 -10.28
N ALA A 157 -6.76 -17.73 -10.60
CA ALA A 157 -5.92 -18.65 -9.83
C ALA A 157 -4.43 -18.30 -9.94
N LEU A 158 -3.97 -17.90 -11.13
CA LEU A 158 -2.58 -17.49 -11.38
C LEU A 158 -2.24 -16.17 -10.66
N CYS A 159 -3.14 -15.19 -10.70
CA CYS A 159 -2.99 -13.93 -9.97
C CYS A 159 -2.94 -14.14 -8.45
N ASN A 160 -3.70 -15.10 -7.92
CA ASN A 160 -3.70 -15.42 -6.50
C ASN A 160 -2.40 -16.07 -6.03
N LEU A 161 -1.73 -16.88 -6.85
CA LEU A 161 -0.45 -17.50 -6.52
C LEU A 161 0.67 -16.45 -6.42
N SER A 162 0.72 -15.51 -7.38
CA SER A 162 1.66 -14.38 -7.34
C SER A 162 1.42 -13.52 -6.09
N ASN A 163 0.19 -13.15 -5.80
CA ASN A 163 -0.16 -12.36 -4.61
C ASN A 163 0.20 -13.06 -3.29
N LYS A 164 0.04 -14.38 -3.18
CA LYS A 164 0.43 -15.13 -1.97
C LYS A 164 1.95 -15.12 -1.76
N LYS A 165 2.74 -15.26 -2.83
CA LYS A 165 4.20 -15.22 -2.75
C LYS A 165 4.68 -13.85 -2.31
N ASN A 166 4.14 -12.80 -2.91
CA ASN A 166 4.47 -11.41 -2.59
C ASN A 166 4.12 -11.07 -1.14
N LEU A 167 2.94 -11.49 -0.70
CA LEU A 167 2.49 -11.28 0.67
C LEU A 167 3.40 -11.98 1.68
N ARG A 168 3.79 -13.24 1.42
CA ARG A 168 4.72 -13.98 2.29
C ARG A 168 6.07 -13.27 2.37
N GLN A 169 6.55 -12.72 1.27
CA GLN A 169 7.79 -11.97 1.22
C GLN A 169 7.69 -10.67 2.04
N ARG A 170 6.59 -9.91 1.92
CA ARG A 170 6.34 -8.71 2.73
C ARG A 170 6.34 -9.03 4.23
N PHE A 171 5.60 -10.06 4.67
CA PHE A 171 5.58 -10.46 6.08
C PHE A 171 6.94 -10.89 6.60
N TYR A 172 7.72 -11.62 5.79
CA TYR A 172 9.08 -11.99 6.15
C TYR A 172 9.97 -10.75 6.38
N TYR A 173 9.85 -9.71 5.55
CA TYR A 173 10.58 -8.47 5.77
C TYR A 173 10.08 -7.70 6.99
N ILE A 174 8.78 -7.59 7.19
CA ILE A 174 8.19 -6.92 8.36
C ILE A 174 8.61 -7.63 9.66
N GLU A 175 8.69 -8.95 9.67
CA GLU A 175 9.17 -9.72 10.82
C GLU A 175 10.63 -9.40 11.15
N LYS A 176 11.45 -9.16 10.14
CA LYS A 176 12.88 -8.85 10.29
C LYS A 176 13.19 -7.38 10.55
N TRP A 177 12.18 -6.51 10.65
CA TRP A 177 12.44 -5.11 11.01
C TRP A 177 13.25 -5.00 12.28
N LYS A 178 14.46 -4.48 12.17
CA LYS A 178 15.34 -4.16 13.29
C LYS A 178 15.41 -2.65 13.39
N HIS A 179 15.44 -2.11 14.59
CA HIS A 179 15.77 -0.71 14.84
C HIS A 179 17.15 -0.41 14.22
N LYS A 180 17.19 -0.05 12.96
CA LYS A 180 18.42 0.48 12.36
C LYS A 180 18.51 1.96 12.68
N LYS A 181 19.56 2.34 13.45
CA LYS A 181 20.17 3.67 13.34
C LYS A 181 20.37 3.96 11.84
N LYS A 182 19.99 5.18 11.39
CA LYS A 182 20.22 5.68 10.02
C LYS A 182 21.55 5.19 9.46
N SER A 183 21.52 4.22 8.58
CA SER A 183 22.66 3.84 7.77
C SER A 183 22.28 4.11 6.30
N ASN A 184 23.09 4.90 5.62
CA ASN A 184 22.96 5.30 4.23
C ASN A 184 23.19 4.12 3.26
N THR A 185 22.30 3.12 3.25
CA THR A 185 22.43 1.95 2.37
C THR A 185 21.59 2.08 1.09
N PHE A 186 21.34 3.32 0.65
CA PHE A 186 20.51 3.59 -0.54
C PHE A 186 21.24 3.35 -1.88
N ILE A 187 22.56 3.14 -1.85
CA ILE A 187 23.38 3.07 -3.07
C ILE A 187 23.47 1.64 -3.65
N ALA A 188 23.19 0.61 -2.87
CA ALA A 188 23.38 -0.77 -3.32
C ALA A 188 22.27 -1.32 -4.22
N PHE A 189 21.08 -0.73 -4.23
CA PHE A 189 19.96 -1.22 -5.06
C PHE A 189 19.93 -0.62 -6.47
N ALA A 190 20.52 0.56 -6.65
CA ALA A 190 20.64 1.21 -7.98
C ALA A 190 21.77 0.63 -8.84
N ALA A 191 22.61 -0.25 -8.30
CA ALA A 191 23.74 -0.86 -9.01
C ALA A 191 23.44 -2.25 -9.58
N ILE A 192 22.20 -2.75 -9.45
CA ILE A 192 21.78 -4.08 -9.94
C ILE A 192 20.72 -3.96 -11.07
N LEU A 193 20.42 -2.76 -11.52
CA LEU A 193 19.74 -2.47 -12.79
C LEU A 193 20.76 -1.99 -13.81
#